data_68cb86cae347b5db106fe0e7d138b3d2
#
_entry.id   68cb86cae347b5db106fe0e7d138b3d2
#
_cell.length_a   1.000
_cell.length_b   1.000
_cell.length_c   1.000
_cell.angle_alpha   90.00
_cell.angle_beta   90.00
_cell.angle_gamma   90.00
#
_symmetry.space_group_name_H-M   'P 1'
#
loop_
_entity.id
_entity.type
_entity.pdbx_description
1 polymer ?
#
loop_
_entity_poly.entity_id
_entity_poly.type
_entity_poly.pdbx_seq_one_letter_code
_entity_poly.pdbx_strand_id
1 'polypeptide(L)'
;GLLSNLMKLVKRDKKLSFNLIVTGSHLSKTHGHTYQEILKDKFNINDKIDLKINGDKPRDICRYISLAVKKISKKIVKLKPDLIILLGDRYEIFSAGIVALIHQIPICHLHGGEITEGSIDDVFRHSITKMSALHFVSNLEYKKRVRQLGENPKNIFVVGGFGVDLIKNSKLISKKKIETNLNLEFKKKNLL
;
A
#
# COMPACT_ATOMS: atom_id res chain seq x y z
N GLY A 1 -3.67 2.46 -9.52
CA GLY A 1 -2.90 1.51 -8.70
C GLY A 1 -3.79 0.61 -7.86
N LEU A 2 -3.19 -0.35 -7.10
CA LEU A 2 -3.91 -1.40 -6.36
C LEU A 2 -5.05 -0.88 -5.47
N LEU A 3 -4.85 0.24 -4.81
CA LEU A 3 -5.86 0.84 -3.91
C LEU A 3 -6.93 1.68 -4.62
N SER A 4 -6.86 1.85 -5.94
CA SER A 4 -7.74 2.77 -6.67
C SER A 4 -9.24 2.50 -6.42
N ASN A 5 -9.66 1.24 -6.44
CA ASN A 5 -11.05 0.87 -6.21
C ASN A 5 -11.49 1.15 -4.77
N LEU A 6 -10.68 0.76 -3.79
CA LEU A 6 -10.95 1.05 -2.38
C LEU A 6 -11.04 2.57 -2.13
N MET A 7 -10.08 3.33 -2.64
CA MET A 7 -10.05 4.79 -2.51
C MET A 7 -11.30 5.44 -3.13
N LYS A 8 -11.79 4.94 -4.28
CA LYS A 8 -13.04 5.41 -4.90
C LYS A 8 -14.24 5.14 -4.00
N LEU A 9 -14.32 3.96 -3.38
CA LEU A 9 -15.42 3.60 -2.49
C LEU A 9 -15.41 4.48 -1.24
N VAL A 10 -14.26 4.63 -0.57
CA VAL A 10 -14.12 5.50 0.60
C VAL A 10 -14.47 6.95 0.26
N LYS A 11 -14.00 7.48 -0.88
CA LYS A 11 -14.29 8.85 -1.32
C LYS A 11 -15.78 9.09 -1.62
N ARG A 12 -16.52 8.05 -2.03
CA ARG A 12 -17.97 8.13 -2.34
C ARG A 12 -18.86 8.05 -1.10
N ASP A 13 -18.37 7.47 -0.03
CA ASP A 13 -19.14 7.35 1.21
C ASP A 13 -19.21 8.71 1.91
N LYS A 14 -20.44 9.22 2.05
CA LYS A 14 -20.70 10.54 2.69
C LYS A 14 -20.38 10.56 4.19
N LYS A 15 -20.24 9.40 4.83
CA LYS A 15 -19.90 9.28 6.25
C LYS A 15 -18.40 9.32 6.51
N LEU A 16 -17.57 9.22 5.44
CA LEU A 16 -16.14 9.14 5.54
C LEU A 16 -15.46 10.39 4.97
N SER A 17 -14.46 10.89 5.67
CA SER A 17 -13.56 11.94 5.19
C SER A 17 -12.28 11.30 4.66
N PHE A 18 -12.08 11.34 3.34
CA PHE A 18 -10.94 10.70 2.68
C PHE A 18 -9.74 11.66 2.62
N ASN A 19 -8.62 11.23 3.21
CA ASN A 19 -7.35 11.93 3.12
C ASN A 19 -6.28 11.01 2.54
N LEU A 20 -5.52 11.49 1.56
CA LEU A 20 -4.47 10.75 0.88
C LEU A 20 -3.11 11.41 1.09
N ILE A 21 -2.21 10.69 1.73
CA ILE A 21 -0.79 11.06 1.86
C ILE A 21 0.03 10.15 0.95
N VAL A 22 0.88 10.75 0.13
CA VAL A 22 1.78 10.03 -0.79
C VAL A 22 3.22 10.22 -0.32
N THR A 23 3.97 9.11 -0.29
CA THR A 23 5.37 9.12 0.17
C THR A 23 6.21 8.08 -0.56
N GLY A 24 7.47 7.99 -0.22
CA GLY A 24 8.39 6.94 -0.66
C GLY A 24 8.69 6.99 -2.15
N SER A 25 8.75 5.82 -2.76
CA SER A 25 9.07 5.62 -4.18
C SER A 25 8.11 6.33 -5.12
N HIS A 26 6.86 6.57 -4.72
CA HIS A 26 5.89 7.33 -5.53
C HIS A 26 6.35 8.75 -5.87
N LEU A 27 7.21 9.37 -5.04
CA LEU A 27 7.73 10.72 -5.24
C LEU A 27 9.14 10.73 -5.83
N SER A 28 9.76 9.57 -6.03
CA SER A 28 11.12 9.44 -6.55
C SER A 28 11.14 9.48 -8.08
N LYS A 29 12.04 10.27 -8.66
CA LYS A 29 12.28 10.32 -10.11
C LYS A 29 12.77 8.99 -10.66
N THR A 30 13.66 8.35 -9.93
CA THR A 30 14.25 7.06 -10.30
C THR A 30 13.23 5.91 -10.31
N HIS A 31 12.08 6.10 -9.63
CA HIS A 31 10.97 5.14 -9.59
C HIS A 31 9.75 5.62 -10.40
N GLY A 32 9.95 6.50 -11.36
CA GLY A 32 8.95 6.88 -12.37
C GLY A 32 7.88 7.87 -11.89
N HIS A 33 8.05 8.54 -10.75
CA HIS A 33 7.10 9.57 -10.25
C HIS A 33 5.63 9.11 -10.28
N THR A 34 5.37 7.88 -9.82
CA THR A 34 4.06 7.22 -9.96
C THR A 34 2.89 7.93 -9.24
N TYR A 35 3.15 8.98 -8.44
CA TYR A 35 2.10 9.85 -7.94
C TYR A 35 1.30 10.54 -9.06
N GLN A 36 1.87 10.69 -10.24
CA GLN A 36 1.17 11.26 -11.39
C GLN A 36 0.01 10.36 -11.85
N GLU A 37 0.14 9.03 -11.72
CA GLU A 37 -0.95 8.10 -12.00
C GLU A 37 -2.12 8.29 -11.03
N ILE A 38 -1.83 8.62 -9.77
CA ILE A 38 -2.84 8.94 -8.76
C ILE A 38 -3.63 10.19 -9.19
N LEU A 39 -2.94 11.20 -9.72
CA LEU A 39 -3.59 12.42 -10.23
C LEU A 39 -4.41 12.15 -11.51
N LYS A 40 -3.90 11.32 -12.42
CA LYS A 40 -4.66 10.87 -13.61
C LYS A 40 -5.94 10.12 -13.23
N ASP A 41 -5.90 9.34 -12.15
CA ASP A 41 -7.06 8.65 -11.57
C ASP A 41 -8.04 9.62 -10.86
N LYS A 42 -7.82 10.94 -10.93
CA LYS A 42 -8.64 12.02 -10.34
C LYS A 42 -8.73 11.96 -8.81
N PHE A 43 -7.68 11.50 -8.14
CA PHE A 43 -7.57 11.61 -6.69
C PHE A 43 -6.82 12.89 -6.30
N ASN A 44 -7.35 13.59 -5.30
CA ASN A 44 -6.64 14.69 -4.66
C ASN A 44 -5.63 14.13 -3.69
N ILE A 45 -4.38 14.56 -3.78
CA ILE A 45 -3.33 14.25 -2.82
C ILE A 45 -3.32 15.37 -1.78
N ASN A 46 -3.69 15.04 -0.54
CA ASN A 46 -3.72 16.00 0.55
C ASN A 46 -2.32 16.42 0.99
N ASP A 47 -1.37 15.47 0.91
CA ASP A 47 0.02 15.78 1.26
C ASP A 47 1.02 14.87 0.53
N LYS A 48 2.23 15.39 0.29
CA LYS A 48 3.36 14.68 -0.28
C LYS A 48 4.52 14.72 0.71
N ILE A 49 4.98 13.55 1.14
CA ILE A 49 6.10 13.42 2.07
C ILE A 49 7.31 12.89 1.31
N ASP A 50 8.11 13.79 0.78
CA ASP A 50 9.34 13.44 0.09
C ASP A 50 10.43 13.03 1.09
N LEU A 51 10.91 11.79 0.95
CA LEU A 51 11.97 11.19 1.77
C LEU A 51 13.36 11.36 1.16
N LYS A 52 13.47 12.00 -0.02
CA LYS A 52 14.74 12.16 -0.74
C LYS A 52 15.46 10.83 -0.98
N ILE A 53 14.70 9.85 -1.51
CA ILE A 53 15.22 8.49 -1.77
C ILE A 53 16.25 8.57 -2.90
N ASN A 54 17.50 8.16 -2.59
CA ASN A 54 18.63 8.17 -3.52
C ASN A 54 19.63 7.03 -3.31
N GLY A 55 19.27 5.98 -2.58
CA GLY A 55 20.08 4.80 -2.31
C GLY A 55 19.27 3.73 -1.57
N ASP A 56 19.86 2.57 -1.40
CA ASP A 56 19.25 1.37 -0.79
C ASP A 56 20.12 0.72 0.30
N LYS A 57 21.26 1.34 0.65
CA LYS A 57 22.11 0.86 1.71
C LYS A 57 21.39 0.94 3.07
N PRO A 58 21.75 0.08 4.05
CA PRO A 58 21.11 0.09 5.37
C PRO A 58 21.08 1.47 6.03
N ARG A 59 22.16 2.25 5.90
CA ARG A 59 22.23 3.64 6.40
C ARG A 59 21.19 4.55 5.75
N ASP A 60 20.94 4.38 4.45
CA ASP A 60 19.96 5.19 3.70
C ASP A 60 18.54 4.84 4.16
N ILE A 61 18.23 3.54 4.30
CA ILE A 61 16.93 3.06 4.79
C ILE A 61 16.66 3.59 6.20
N CYS A 62 17.64 3.51 7.12
CA CYS A 62 17.51 4.09 8.47
C CYS A 62 17.20 5.59 8.43
N ARG A 63 17.88 6.34 7.54
CA ARG A 63 17.62 7.77 7.33
C ARG A 63 16.20 8.01 6.80
N TYR A 64 15.71 7.21 5.86
CA TYR A 64 14.35 7.34 5.33
C TYR A 64 13.30 7.04 6.39
N ILE A 65 13.48 6.00 7.21
CA ILE A 65 12.59 5.67 8.34
C ILE A 65 12.54 6.86 9.32
N SER A 66 13.68 7.37 9.76
CA SER A 66 13.77 8.52 10.67
C SER A 66 13.03 9.74 10.11
N LEU A 67 13.28 10.08 8.84
CA LEU A 67 12.64 11.20 8.16
C LEU A 67 11.14 11.00 7.97
N ALA A 68 10.72 9.78 7.65
CA ALA A 68 9.32 9.41 7.49
C ALA A 68 8.56 9.57 8.81
N VAL A 69 9.06 8.98 9.91
CA VAL A 69 8.46 9.12 11.25
C VAL A 69 8.30 10.59 11.62
N LYS A 70 9.35 11.41 11.48
CA LYS A 70 9.30 12.84 11.79
C LYS A 70 8.26 13.59 10.96
N LYS A 71 8.23 13.36 9.65
CA LYS A 71 7.34 14.09 8.74
C LYS A 71 5.88 13.61 8.85
N ILE A 72 5.66 12.30 8.95
CA ILE A 72 4.31 11.73 9.09
C ILE A 72 3.69 12.18 10.42
N SER A 73 4.44 12.15 11.53
CA SER A 73 3.93 12.60 12.82
C SER A 73 3.40 14.05 12.76
N LYS A 74 4.13 14.97 12.12
CA LYS A 74 3.66 16.34 11.93
C LYS A 74 2.33 16.44 11.16
N LYS A 75 2.12 15.53 10.18
CA LYS A 75 0.89 15.50 9.40
C LYS A 75 -0.27 14.90 10.16
N ILE A 76 -0.03 13.81 10.89
CA ILE A 76 -1.03 13.14 11.73
C ILE A 76 -1.59 14.08 12.80
N VAL A 77 -0.72 14.83 13.47
CA VAL A 77 -1.15 15.84 14.46
C VAL A 77 -2.10 16.88 13.84
N LYS A 78 -1.85 17.27 12.60
CA LYS A 78 -2.71 18.25 11.89
C LYS A 78 -3.99 17.63 11.37
N LEU A 79 -3.93 16.42 10.80
CA LEU A 79 -5.07 15.74 10.17
C LEU A 79 -6.04 15.12 11.18
N LYS A 80 -5.50 14.64 12.32
CA LYS A 80 -6.26 13.93 13.38
C LYS A 80 -7.18 12.84 12.80
N PRO A 81 -6.65 11.86 12.02
CA PRO A 81 -7.48 10.83 11.42
C PRO A 81 -8.00 9.86 12.48
N ASP A 82 -9.21 9.36 12.30
CA ASP A 82 -9.81 8.33 13.16
C ASP A 82 -9.29 6.94 12.82
N LEU A 83 -8.78 6.73 11.61
CA LEU A 83 -8.27 5.46 11.12
C LEU A 83 -7.19 5.71 10.05
N ILE A 84 -6.14 4.90 10.07
CA ILE A 84 -5.12 4.89 9.02
C ILE A 84 -5.17 3.55 8.27
N ILE A 85 -5.22 3.60 6.95
CA ILE A 85 -5.15 2.42 6.08
C ILE A 85 -3.73 2.29 5.53
N LEU A 86 -3.09 1.16 5.78
CA LEU A 86 -1.74 0.83 5.32
C LEU A 86 -1.78 -0.41 4.44
N LEU A 87 -1.11 -0.35 3.28
CA LEU A 87 -0.96 -1.49 2.37
C LEU A 87 0.49 -1.98 2.35
N GLY A 88 0.67 -3.28 2.60
CA GLY A 88 1.95 -3.96 2.37
C GLY A 88 2.94 -3.77 3.52
N ASP A 89 4.22 -3.64 3.16
CA ASP A 89 5.34 -4.02 4.01
C ASP A 89 6.57 -3.11 3.91
N ARG A 90 6.54 -2.10 3.08
CA ARG A 90 7.72 -1.25 2.90
C ARG A 90 8.03 -0.40 4.13
N TYR A 91 9.30 -0.01 4.27
CA TYR A 91 9.77 0.79 5.40
C TYR A 91 9.03 2.12 5.57
N GLU A 92 8.49 2.71 4.48
CA GLU A 92 7.66 3.92 4.58
C GLU A 92 6.33 3.63 5.28
N ILE A 93 5.73 2.47 4.98
CA ILE A 93 4.48 2.01 5.58
C ILE A 93 4.70 1.59 7.03
N PHE A 94 5.83 0.92 7.32
CA PHE A 94 6.26 0.61 8.69
C PHE A 94 6.42 1.89 9.53
N SER A 95 7.04 2.94 8.96
CA SER A 95 7.17 4.24 9.62
C SER A 95 5.83 4.90 9.93
N ALA A 96 4.86 4.75 9.02
CA ALA A 96 3.49 5.23 9.25
C ALA A 96 2.81 4.43 10.38
N GLY A 97 3.04 3.12 10.44
CA GLY A 97 2.55 2.25 11.51
C GLY A 97 3.09 2.66 12.89
N ILE A 98 4.40 2.94 13.01
CA ILE A 98 5.01 3.45 14.24
C ILE A 98 4.31 4.73 14.70
N VAL A 99 4.13 5.68 13.78
CA VAL A 99 3.50 6.96 14.11
C VAL A 99 2.05 6.77 14.54
N ALA A 100 1.28 5.96 13.83
CA ALA A 100 -0.10 5.68 14.18
C ALA A 100 -0.23 5.03 15.57
N LEU A 101 0.62 4.04 15.87
CA LEU A 101 0.65 3.37 17.16
C LEU A 101 0.92 4.35 18.32
N ILE A 102 1.94 5.21 18.18
CA ILE A 102 2.30 6.20 19.22
C ILE A 102 1.20 7.24 19.42
N HIS A 103 0.50 7.63 18.35
CA HIS A 103 -0.63 8.56 18.41
C HIS A 103 -1.95 7.87 18.76
N GLN A 104 -1.95 6.56 19.06
CA GLN A 104 -3.14 5.77 19.40
C GLN A 104 -4.23 5.81 18.32
N ILE A 105 -3.83 5.89 17.06
CA ILE A 105 -4.73 5.88 15.91
C ILE A 105 -4.84 4.43 15.41
N PRO A 106 -6.05 3.86 15.32
CA PRO A 106 -6.26 2.51 14.80
C PRO A 106 -5.70 2.37 13.38
N ILE A 107 -5.06 1.23 13.12
CA ILE A 107 -4.51 0.88 11.81
C ILE A 107 -5.36 -0.22 11.19
N CYS A 108 -5.72 -0.04 9.92
CA CYS A 108 -6.25 -1.06 9.04
C CYS A 108 -5.12 -1.53 8.12
N HIS A 109 -4.62 -2.74 8.34
CA HIS A 109 -3.54 -3.32 7.54
C HIS A 109 -4.10 -4.19 6.42
N LEU A 110 -3.71 -3.86 5.20
CA LEU A 110 -4.07 -4.60 3.99
C LEU A 110 -2.88 -5.45 3.54
N HIS A 111 -3.13 -6.69 3.11
CA HIS A 111 -2.10 -7.66 2.71
C HIS A 111 -1.17 -8.10 3.86
N GLY A 112 -1.67 -8.11 5.11
CA GLY A 112 -0.99 -8.73 6.23
C GLY A 112 -0.92 -10.26 6.08
N GLY A 113 0.08 -10.88 6.73
CA GLY A 113 0.24 -12.33 6.77
C GLY A 113 0.83 -12.97 5.51
N GLU A 114 1.13 -12.22 4.47
CA GLU A 114 1.89 -12.70 3.31
C GLU A 114 3.36 -12.95 3.69
N ILE A 115 4.08 -13.76 2.90
CA ILE A 115 5.50 -14.03 3.10
C ILE A 115 6.28 -13.55 1.87
N THR A 116 7.42 -12.94 2.12
CA THR A 116 8.41 -12.61 1.11
C THR A 116 9.76 -13.15 1.58
N GLU A 117 10.03 -14.41 1.29
CA GLU A 117 11.22 -15.10 1.77
C GLU A 117 12.51 -14.35 1.42
N GLY A 118 13.40 -14.23 2.39
CA GLY A 118 14.70 -13.57 2.22
C GLY A 118 14.67 -12.05 2.19
N SER A 119 13.50 -11.41 2.32
CA SER A 119 13.37 -9.96 2.34
C SER A 119 13.15 -9.42 3.76
N ILE A 120 13.80 -8.30 4.08
CA ILE A 120 13.54 -7.54 5.32
C ILE A 120 12.09 -7.02 5.37
N ASP A 121 11.43 -6.84 4.22
CA ASP A 121 10.05 -6.38 4.13
C ASP A 121 9.08 -7.36 4.82
N ASP A 122 9.40 -8.65 4.87
CA ASP A 122 8.61 -9.65 5.58
C ASP A 122 8.51 -9.33 7.08
N VAL A 123 9.62 -8.93 7.69
CA VAL A 123 9.67 -8.51 9.09
C VAL A 123 8.86 -7.22 9.30
N PHE A 124 8.97 -6.27 8.40
CA PHE A 124 8.16 -5.04 8.45
C PHE A 124 6.67 -5.36 8.34
N ARG A 125 6.27 -6.24 7.43
CA ARG A 125 4.87 -6.67 7.27
C ARG A 125 4.30 -7.23 8.57
N HIS A 126 4.99 -8.15 9.19
CA HIS A 126 4.54 -8.76 10.44
C HIS A 126 4.53 -7.76 11.61
N SER A 127 5.48 -6.85 11.64
CA SER A 127 5.50 -5.75 12.62
C SER A 127 4.30 -4.79 12.42
N ILE A 128 3.96 -4.43 11.18
CA ILE A 128 2.78 -3.61 10.88
C ILE A 128 1.51 -4.37 11.29
N THR A 129 1.42 -5.67 11.01
CA THR A 129 0.31 -6.51 11.48
C THR A 129 0.14 -6.40 12.99
N LYS A 130 1.22 -6.50 13.77
CA LYS A 130 1.16 -6.39 15.25
C LYS A 130 0.75 -5.01 15.76
N MET A 131 1.00 -3.97 15.00
CA MET A 131 0.57 -2.60 15.34
C MET A 131 -0.88 -2.31 14.94
N SER A 132 -1.55 -3.22 14.21
CA SER A 132 -2.83 -2.95 13.56
C SER A 132 -4.03 -3.49 14.33
N ALA A 133 -5.14 -2.77 14.26
CA ALA A 133 -6.41 -3.15 14.89
C ALA A 133 -7.32 -3.98 13.97
N LEU A 134 -7.20 -3.80 12.65
CA LEU A 134 -8.00 -4.49 11.63
C LEU A 134 -7.08 -5.06 10.54
N HIS A 135 -7.38 -6.26 10.07
CA HIS A 135 -6.55 -7.00 9.13
C HIS A 135 -7.38 -7.48 7.94
N PHE A 136 -7.02 -7.05 6.74
CA PHE A 136 -7.64 -7.48 5.50
C PHE A 136 -6.63 -8.27 4.68
N VAL A 137 -6.82 -9.58 4.64
CA VAL A 137 -5.89 -10.54 4.04
C VAL A 137 -6.44 -11.12 2.74
N SER A 138 -5.55 -11.56 1.85
CA SER A 138 -5.97 -12.01 0.53
C SER A 138 -6.49 -13.45 0.50
N ASN A 139 -6.16 -14.30 1.47
CA ASN A 139 -6.64 -15.69 1.53
C ASN A 139 -6.65 -16.27 2.96
N LEU A 140 -7.15 -17.50 3.08
CA LEU A 140 -7.28 -18.21 4.36
C LEU A 140 -5.93 -18.56 5.00
N GLU A 141 -4.90 -18.83 4.21
CA GLU A 141 -3.56 -19.14 4.71
C GLU A 141 -2.96 -17.92 5.43
N TYR A 142 -3.10 -16.75 4.84
CA TYR A 142 -2.65 -15.51 5.46
C TYR A 142 -3.49 -15.12 6.69
N LYS A 143 -4.79 -15.42 6.68
CA LYS A 143 -5.64 -15.32 7.88
C LYS A 143 -5.10 -16.17 9.02
N LYS A 144 -4.73 -17.43 8.73
CA LYS A 144 -4.14 -18.35 9.72
C LYS A 144 -2.85 -17.78 10.31
N ARG A 145 -1.97 -17.22 9.44
CA ARG A 145 -0.70 -16.64 9.88
C ARG A 145 -0.89 -15.39 10.73
N VAL A 146 -1.78 -14.49 10.36
CA VAL A 146 -2.12 -13.31 11.17
C VAL A 146 -2.68 -13.73 12.54
N ARG A 147 -3.51 -14.78 12.60
CA ARG A 147 -3.94 -15.37 13.87
C ARG A 147 -2.78 -15.94 14.69
N GLN A 148 -1.81 -16.61 14.07
CA GLN A 148 -0.61 -17.12 14.74
C GLN A 148 0.26 -16.02 15.34
N LEU A 149 0.25 -14.82 14.75
CA LEU A 149 0.87 -13.63 15.33
C LEU A 149 0.14 -13.09 16.57
N GLY A 150 -0.97 -13.73 16.97
CA GLY A 150 -1.73 -13.38 18.18
C GLY A 150 -2.84 -12.37 17.95
N GLU A 151 -3.26 -12.13 16.68
CA GLU A 151 -4.34 -11.20 16.38
C GLU A 151 -5.72 -11.83 16.60
N ASN A 152 -6.69 -11.00 17.02
CA ASN A 152 -8.06 -11.45 17.27
C ASN A 152 -8.72 -11.89 15.95
N PRO A 153 -9.19 -13.17 15.84
CA PRO A 153 -9.82 -13.66 14.62
C PRO A 153 -11.04 -12.87 14.13
N LYS A 154 -11.73 -12.17 15.05
CA LYS A 154 -12.88 -11.30 14.72
C LYS A 154 -12.47 -10.07 13.91
N ASN A 155 -11.22 -9.65 14.01
CA ASN A 155 -10.68 -8.50 13.32
C ASN A 155 -9.92 -8.87 12.03
N ILE A 156 -9.96 -10.14 11.60
CA ILE A 156 -9.25 -10.64 10.42
C ILE A 156 -10.25 -11.03 9.33
N PHE A 157 -10.26 -10.28 8.25
CA PHE A 157 -11.19 -10.42 7.12
C PHE A 157 -10.46 -10.95 5.88
N VAL A 158 -10.99 -12.01 5.25
CA VAL A 158 -10.48 -12.50 3.96
C VAL A 158 -11.24 -11.79 2.86
N VAL A 159 -10.53 -10.98 2.08
CA VAL A 159 -11.13 -10.09 1.07
C VAL A 159 -10.64 -10.34 -0.35
N GLY A 160 -9.70 -11.26 -0.55
CA GLY A 160 -9.06 -11.46 -1.85
C GLY A 160 -7.92 -10.47 -2.13
N GLY A 161 -7.27 -10.63 -3.27
CA GLY A 161 -6.17 -9.78 -3.69
C GLY A 161 -6.66 -8.56 -4.49
N PHE A 162 -6.21 -7.37 -4.14
CA PHE A 162 -6.58 -6.12 -4.82
C PHE A 162 -6.25 -6.10 -6.32
N GLY A 163 -5.20 -6.83 -6.72
CA GLY A 163 -4.84 -6.97 -8.14
C GLY A 163 -5.92 -7.64 -8.98
N VAL A 164 -6.63 -8.62 -8.42
CA VAL A 164 -7.73 -9.32 -9.12
C VAL A 164 -8.88 -8.36 -9.40
N ASP A 165 -9.26 -7.53 -8.42
CA ASP A 165 -10.31 -6.53 -8.60
C ASP A 165 -9.92 -5.47 -9.64
N LEU A 166 -8.65 -5.09 -9.66
CA LEU A 166 -8.13 -4.16 -10.66
C LEU A 166 -8.27 -4.74 -12.06
N ILE A 167 -7.87 -6.00 -12.26
CA ILE A 167 -7.97 -6.68 -13.56
C ILE A 167 -9.44 -6.81 -13.99
N LYS A 168 -10.32 -7.29 -13.10
CA LYS A 168 -11.76 -7.45 -13.38
C LYS A 168 -12.44 -6.15 -13.80
N ASN A 169 -12.04 -5.03 -13.20
CA ASN A 169 -12.64 -3.72 -13.45
C ASN A 169 -11.91 -2.90 -14.52
N SER A 170 -10.84 -3.44 -15.11
CA SER A 170 -10.07 -2.78 -16.16
C SER A 170 -10.64 -3.08 -17.54
N LYS A 171 -10.68 -2.07 -18.41
CA LYS A 171 -10.90 -2.28 -19.85
C LYS A 171 -9.63 -2.87 -20.44
N LEU A 172 -9.65 -4.17 -20.71
CA LEU A 172 -8.53 -4.85 -21.34
C LEU A 172 -8.33 -4.34 -22.77
N ILE A 173 -7.09 -4.16 -23.15
CA ILE A 173 -6.71 -3.82 -24.53
C ILE A 173 -6.90 -5.07 -25.39
N SER A 174 -7.50 -4.90 -26.58
CA SER A 174 -7.67 -6.05 -27.50
C SER A 174 -6.32 -6.61 -27.97
N LYS A 175 -6.26 -7.92 -28.22
CA LYS A 175 -5.06 -8.61 -28.75
C LYS A 175 -4.46 -7.86 -29.93
N LYS A 176 -5.27 -7.54 -30.94
CA LYS A 176 -4.85 -6.83 -32.16
C LYS A 176 -4.18 -5.48 -31.87
N LYS A 177 -4.72 -4.72 -30.89
CA LYS A 177 -4.13 -3.43 -30.49
C LYS A 177 -2.80 -3.59 -29.76
N ILE A 178 -2.66 -4.67 -28.96
CA ILE A 178 -1.39 -4.98 -28.30
C ILE A 178 -0.35 -5.37 -29.36
N GLU A 179 -0.70 -6.25 -30.30
CA GLU A 179 0.17 -6.68 -31.39
C GLU A 179 0.68 -5.47 -32.21
N THR A 180 -0.24 -4.56 -32.55
CA THR A 180 0.13 -3.34 -33.28
C THR A 180 1.07 -2.43 -32.46
N ASN A 181 0.75 -2.19 -31.17
CA ASN A 181 1.51 -1.26 -30.34
C ASN A 181 2.93 -1.78 -30.00
N LEU A 182 3.07 -3.09 -29.90
CA LEU A 182 4.35 -3.71 -29.53
C LEU A 182 5.11 -4.28 -30.73
N ASN A 183 4.55 -4.17 -31.93
CA ASN A 183 5.08 -4.77 -33.16
C ASN A 183 5.36 -6.28 -32.98
N LEU A 184 4.39 -7.00 -32.39
CA LEU A 184 4.47 -8.42 -32.08
C LEU A 184 3.29 -9.16 -32.71
N GLU A 185 3.46 -10.45 -32.97
CA GLU A 185 2.40 -11.37 -33.36
C GLU A 185 2.23 -12.46 -32.32
N PHE A 186 1.04 -12.55 -31.69
CA PHE A 186 0.75 -13.58 -30.71
C PHE A 186 0.27 -14.86 -31.39
N LYS A 187 1.04 -15.94 -31.21
CA LYS A 187 0.67 -17.29 -31.65
C LYS A 187 -0.30 -17.98 -30.67
N LYS A 188 -0.74 -19.21 -30.95
CA LYS A 188 -1.64 -19.98 -30.07
C LYS A 188 -1.07 -20.22 -28.68
N LYS A 189 0.27 -20.37 -28.55
CA LYS A 189 0.99 -20.48 -27.28
C LYS A 189 2.12 -19.47 -27.30
N ASN A 190 2.10 -18.55 -26.32
CA ASN A 190 3.15 -17.57 -26.11
C ASN A 190 3.71 -17.77 -24.71
N LEU A 191 5.02 -17.79 -24.57
CA LEU A 191 5.73 -17.71 -23.30
C LEU A 191 6.21 -16.27 -23.13
N LEU A 192 5.90 -15.67 -21.99
CA LEU A 192 6.42 -14.36 -21.59
C LEU A 192 7.50 -14.55 -20.54
#